data_52093de1164f95fc2d89aa8ca4084574
#
_entry.id   52093de1164f95fc2d89aa8ca4084574
#
_cell.length_a   1.000
_cell.length_b   1.000
_cell.length_c   1.000
_cell.angle_alpha   90.00
_cell.angle_beta   90.00
_cell.angle_gamma   90.00
#
_symmetry.space_group_name_H-M   'P 1'
#
loop_
_entity.id
_entity.type
_entity.pdbx_description
1 polymer ?
#
loop_
_entity_poly.entity_id
_entity_poly.type
_entity_poly.pdbx_seq_one_letter_code
_entity_poly.pdbx_strand_id
1 'polypeptide(L)'
;MIFEWDEEKNIQNLKKHGITFDEAVRVFLDEKRIEKIDFEHSNTEEERIKVLGMVHKVIVVIYTERYENIRVISARFAEKDEIDEYYRNYDFR
;
A
#
# COMPACT_ATOMS: atom_id res chain seq x y z
N MET A 1 -3.17 3.69 -15.51
CA MET A 1 -3.52 3.63 -14.08
C MET A 1 -3.38 5.01 -13.48
N ILE A 2 -4.43 5.51 -12.88
CA ILE A 2 -4.44 6.85 -12.28
C ILE A 2 -4.48 6.71 -10.77
N PHE A 3 -3.57 7.43 -10.09
CA PHE A 3 -3.52 7.47 -8.63
C PHE A 3 -4.09 8.79 -8.14
N GLU A 4 -4.81 8.72 -7.04
CA GLU A 4 -5.35 9.91 -6.38
C GLU A 4 -5.23 9.76 -4.87
N TRP A 5 -5.27 10.87 -4.17
CA TRP A 5 -5.27 10.90 -2.71
C TRP A 5 -5.65 12.27 -2.18
N ASP A 6 -5.95 12.32 -0.89
CA ASP A 6 -6.18 13.56 -0.16
C ASP A 6 -4.80 14.13 0.24
N GLU A 7 -4.47 15.33 -0.24
CA GLU A 7 -3.14 15.91 0.01
C GLU A 7 -2.87 16.16 1.49
N GLU A 8 -3.88 16.49 2.27
CA GLU A 8 -3.70 16.65 3.71
C GLU A 8 -3.31 15.33 4.37
N LYS A 9 -3.92 14.24 3.94
CA LYS A 9 -3.55 12.90 4.43
C LYS A 9 -2.14 12.51 4.00
N ASN A 10 -1.74 12.92 2.81
CA ASN A 10 -0.37 12.69 2.34
C ASN A 10 0.63 13.38 3.26
N ILE A 11 0.37 14.63 3.62
CA ILE A 11 1.24 15.39 4.54
C ILE A 11 1.29 14.71 5.91
N GLN A 12 0.14 14.30 6.43
CA GLN A 12 0.07 13.60 7.71
C GLN A 12 0.81 12.27 7.67
N ASN A 13 0.68 11.54 6.56
CA ASN A 13 1.36 10.26 6.38
C ASN A 13 2.88 10.42 6.40
N LEU A 14 3.39 11.47 5.75
CA LEU A 14 4.81 11.78 5.77
C LEU A 14 5.28 12.04 7.20
N LYS A 15 4.54 12.83 7.95
CA LYS A 15 4.89 13.15 9.33
C LYS A 15 4.86 11.93 10.24
N LYS A 16 3.87 11.05 10.06
CA LYS A 16 3.65 9.90 10.93
C LYS A 16 4.56 8.71 10.56
N HIS A 17 4.74 8.47 9.28
CA HIS A 17 5.39 7.25 8.79
C HIS A 17 6.64 7.48 7.96
N GLY A 18 6.93 8.72 7.58
CA GLY A 18 8.11 9.05 6.80
C GLY A 18 8.02 8.69 5.33
N ILE A 19 6.83 8.46 4.81
CA ILE A 19 6.60 8.09 3.41
C ILE A 19 5.54 9.01 2.81
N THR A 20 5.83 9.54 1.62
CA THR A 20 4.84 10.28 0.84
C THR A 20 4.04 9.30 -0.02
N PHE A 21 2.83 9.70 -0.42
CA PHE A 21 2.02 8.87 -1.30
C PHE A 21 2.63 8.78 -2.72
N ASP A 22 3.33 9.83 -3.17
CA ASP A 22 4.09 9.78 -4.43
C ASP A 22 5.11 8.65 -4.42
N GLU A 23 5.79 8.48 -3.31
CA GLU A 23 6.76 7.40 -3.14
C GLU A 23 6.05 6.05 -3.01
N ALA A 24 4.97 6.03 -2.25
CA ALA A 24 4.24 4.79 -1.97
C ALA A 24 3.67 4.13 -3.24
N VAL A 25 3.18 4.91 -4.20
CA VAL A 25 2.58 4.34 -5.42
C VAL A 25 3.58 3.58 -6.28
N ARG A 26 4.86 3.77 -6.03
CA ARG A 26 5.91 3.00 -6.72
C ARG A 26 5.85 1.51 -6.37
N VAL A 27 5.14 1.14 -5.33
CA VAL A 27 4.92 -0.26 -4.97
C VAL A 27 4.27 -1.05 -6.11
N PHE A 28 3.47 -0.38 -6.93
CA PHE A 28 2.79 -1.03 -8.06
C PHE A 28 3.74 -1.40 -9.19
N LEU A 29 4.99 -0.93 -9.16
CA LEU A 29 6.02 -1.33 -10.11
C LEU A 29 6.72 -2.63 -9.69
N ASP A 30 6.51 -3.06 -8.46
CA ASP A 30 7.11 -4.29 -7.94
C ASP A 30 6.27 -5.50 -8.39
N GLU A 31 6.82 -6.31 -9.29
CA GLU A 31 6.14 -7.49 -9.79
C GLU A 31 5.95 -8.57 -8.73
N LYS A 32 6.70 -8.49 -7.65
CA LYS A 32 6.63 -9.45 -6.52
C LYS A 32 5.71 -8.99 -5.41
N ARG A 33 5.04 -7.87 -5.60
CA ARG A 33 4.12 -7.35 -4.57
C ARG A 33 3.00 -8.34 -4.28
N ILE A 34 2.51 -8.30 -3.06
CA ILE A 34 1.38 -9.10 -2.61
C ILE A 34 0.20 -8.15 -2.41
N GLU A 35 -0.96 -8.50 -2.95
CA GLU A 35 -2.17 -7.72 -2.74
C GLU A 35 -3.22 -8.63 -2.12
N LYS A 36 -3.86 -8.14 -1.07
CA LYS A 36 -4.92 -8.89 -0.39
C LYS A 36 -5.95 -7.94 0.20
N ILE A 37 -7.17 -8.43 0.37
CA ILE A 37 -8.24 -7.63 0.95
C ILE A 37 -7.91 -7.33 2.42
N ASP A 38 -8.03 -6.06 2.78
CA ASP A 38 -7.87 -5.63 4.17
C ASP A 38 -9.26 -5.67 4.84
N PHE A 39 -9.63 -6.83 5.37
CA PHE A 39 -10.94 -7.01 6.00
C PHE A 39 -11.14 -6.14 7.22
N GLU A 40 -10.05 -5.83 7.93
CA GLU A 40 -10.11 -5.02 9.14
C GLU A 40 -10.58 -3.60 8.87
N HIS A 41 -10.19 -3.03 7.73
CA HIS A 41 -10.49 -1.66 7.36
C HIS A 41 -11.51 -1.51 6.25
N SER A 42 -12.01 -2.63 5.71
CA SER A 42 -13.07 -2.61 4.69
C SER A 42 -14.45 -2.55 5.34
N ASN A 43 -15.42 -2.03 4.59
CA ASN A 43 -16.82 -2.05 5.00
C ASN A 43 -17.70 -2.39 3.80
N THR A 44 -19.02 -2.37 3.97
CA THR A 44 -19.96 -2.78 2.92
C THR A 44 -19.95 -1.84 1.69
N GLU A 45 -19.48 -0.61 1.86
CA GLU A 45 -19.45 0.39 0.80
C GLU A 45 -18.09 0.55 0.16
N GLU A 46 -17.01 0.18 0.88
CA GLU A 46 -15.65 0.39 0.42
C GLU A 46 -14.77 -0.80 0.76
N GLU A 47 -14.25 -1.45 -0.26
CA GLU A 47 -13.26 -2.51 -0.09
C GLU A 47 -11.88 -1.88 -0.11
N ARG A 48 -11.10 -2.15 0.91
CA ARG A 48 -9.71 -1.69 1.01
C ARG A 48 -8.77 -2.84 0.72
N ILE A 49 -7.74 -2.53 -0.03
CA ILE A 49 -6.70 -3.49 -0.44
C ILE A 49 -5.40 -3.13 0.25
N LYS A 50 -4.75 -4.15 0.79
CA LYS A 50 -3.45 -4.03 1.42
C LYS A 50 -2.39 -4.56 0.46
N VAL A 51 -1.39 -3.75 0.16
CA VAL A 51 -0.28 -4.13 -0.72
C VAL A 51 1.00 -4.18 0.09
N LEU A 52 1.71 -5.30 0.00
CA LEU A 52 3.09 -5.43 0.48
C LEU A 52 4.00 -5.40 -0.73
N GLY A 53 4.92 -4.47 -0.77
CA GLY A 53 5.84 -4.37 -1.90
C GLY A 53 7.11 -3.61 -1.56
N MET A 54 8.07 -3.70 -2.46
CA MET A 54 9.41 -3.13 -2.27
C MET A 54 9.51 -1.75 -2.93
N VAL A 55 9.82 -0.74 -2.13
CA VAL A 55 10.20 0.59 -2.59
C VAL A 55 11.38 0.99 -1.70
N HIS A 56 12.60 0.62 -2.07
CA HIS A 56 13.81 0.69 -1.25
C HIS A 56 13.76 -0.22 0.00
N LYS A 57 12.62 -0.28 0.64
CA LYS A 57 12.29 -1.18 1.75
C LYS A 57 10.92 -1.76 1.48
N VAL A 58 10.59 -2.85 2.17
CA VAL A 58 9.22 -3.39 2.10
C VAL A 58 8.29 -2.40 2.80
N ILE A 59 7.26 -1.99 2.10
CA ILE A 59 6.25 -1.07 2.64
C ILE A 59 4.87 -1.69 2.51
N VAL A 60 3.95 -1.14 3.27
CA VAL A 60 2.53 -1.51 3.24
C VAL A 60 1.75 -0.30 2.75
N VAL A 61 0.98 -0.48 1.71
CA VAL A 61 0.10 0.57 1.16
C VAL A 61 -1.33 0.08 1.24
N ILE A 62 -2.21 0.93 1.75
CA ILE A 62 -3.64 0.67 1.76
C ILE A 62 -4.28 1.56 0.70
N TYR A 63 -5.07 0.95 -0.18
CA TYR A 63 -5.78 1.71 -1.19
C TYR A 63 -7.19 1.18 -1.39
N THR A 64 -8.01 1.96 -2.04
CA THR A 64 -9.33 1.52 -2.51
C THR A 64 -9.45 1.91 -3.98
N GLU A 65 -10.31 1.23 -4.71
CA GLU A 65 -10.58 1.58 -6.11
C GLU A 65 -11.79 2.52 -6.15
N ARG A 66 -11.68 3.57 -6.94
CA ARG A 66 -12.74 4.56 -7.10
C ARG A 66 -12.79 4.97 -8.56
N TYR A 67 -13.85 4.58 -9.26
CA TYR A 67 -14.04 4.89 -10.69
C TYR A 67 -12.81 4.50 -11.52
N GLU A 68 -12.28 3.31 -11.28
CA GLU A 68 -11.09 2.76 -11.96
C GLU A 68 -9.77 3.43 -11.55
N ASN A 69 -9.83 4.46 -10.68
CA ASN A 69 -8.62 5.07 -10.13
C ASN A 69 -8.22 4.35 -8.84
N ILE A 70 -6.94 4.42 -8.53
CA ILE A 70 -6.43 3.90 -7.26
C ILE A 70 -6.33 5.06 -6.29
N ARG A 71 -7.13 5.00 -5.21
CA ARG A 71 -7.10 6.02 -4.18
C ARG A 71 -6.28 5.54 -3.00
N VAL A 72 -5.12 6.16 -2.82
CA VAL A 72 -4.20 5.82 -1.73
C VAL A 72 -4.74 6.36 -0.41
N ILE A 73 -4.76 5.50 0.60
CA ILE A 73 -5.31 5.84 1.92
C ILE A 73 -4.20 5.98 2.97
N SER A 74 -3.22 5.08 2.95
CA SER A 74 -2.11 5.15 3.88
C SER A 74 -0.91 4.36 3.36
N ALA A 75 0.27 4.68 3.88
CA ALA A 75 1.50 3.96 3.57
C ALA A 75 2.39 3.96 4.79
N ARG A 76 3.03 2.84 5.08
CA ARG A 76 3.95 2.71 6.19
C ARG A 76 5.02 1.67 5.89
N PHE A 77 6.09 1.67 6.66
CA PHE A 77 7.08 0.60 6.55
C PHE A 77 6.50 -0.69 7.10
N ALA A 78 6.88 -1.81 6.49
CA ALA A 78 6.39 -3.12 6.90
C ALA A 78 6.99 -3.53 8.25
N GLU A 79 6.23 -4.30 9.02
CA GLU A 79 6.71 -4.92 10.24
C GLU A 79 7.41 -6.24 9.89
N LYS A 80 8.09 -6.84 10.85
CA LYS A 80 8.91 -8.03 10.60
C LYS A 80 8.12 -9.19 10.00
N ASP A 81 6.95 -9.47 10.50
CA ASP A 81 6.11 -10.56 9.98
C ASP A 81 5.64 -10.29 8.54
N GLU A 82 5.42 -9.03 8.20
CA GLU A 82 5.06 -8.64 6.85
C GLU A 82 6.25 -8.75 5.90
N ILE A 83 7.43 -8.38 6.35
CA ILE A 83 8.66 -8.54 5.57
C ILE A 83 8.89 -10.03 5.30
N ASP A 84 8.71 -10.88 6.31
CA ASP A 84 8.86 -12.32 6.17
C ASP A 84 7.85 -12.88 5.17
N GLU A 85 6.62 -12.40 5.22
CA GLU A 85 5.56 -12.79 4.27
C GLU A 85 5.95 -12.41 2.85
N TYR A 86 6.43 -11.18 2.66
CA TYR A 86 6.85 -10.69 1.36
C TYR A 86 7.94 -11.60 0.75
N TYR A 87 8.99 -11.90 1.51
CA TYR A 87 10.09 -12.71 1.00
C TYR A 87 9.72 -14.18 0.81
N ARG A 88 8.83 -14.72 1.63
CA ARG A 88 8.30 -16.08 1.40
C ARG A 88 7.60 -16.18 0.05
N ASN A 89 6.78 -15.18 -0.28
CA ASN A 89 6.10 -15.15 -1.56
C ASN A 89 7.05 -14.84 -2.72
N TYR A 90 8.07 -14.04 -2.47
CA TYR A 90 9.07 -13.69 -3.46
C TYR A 90 9.75 -14.93 -4.03
N ASP A 91 10.10 -15.87 -3.17
CA ASP A 91 10.84 -17.07 -3.55
C ASP A 91 10.00 -18.07 -4.38
N PHE A 92 8.68 -17.93 -4.34
CA PHE A 92 7.76 -18.84 -5.03
C PHE A 92 7.14 -18.27 -6.30
N ARG A 93 7.55 -17.10 -6.73
CA ARG A 93 6.90 -16.42 -7.87
C ARG A 93 7.84 -16.21 -9.03
#